data_df6d4cd995e0289ff169529d81ed9fda
#
_entry.id   df6d4cd995e0289ff169529d81ed9fda
#
_cell.length_a   1.000
_cell.length_b   1.000
_cell.length_c   1.000
_cell.angle_alpha   90.00
_cell.angle_beta   90.00
_cell.angle_gamma   90.00
#
_symmetry.space_group_name_H-M   'P 1'
#
loop_
_entity.id
_entity.type
_entity.pdbx_description
1 polymer ?
#
loop_
_entity_poly.entity_id
_entity_poly.type
_entity_poly.pdbx_seq_one_letter_code
_entity_poly.pdbx_strand_id
1 'polypeptide(L)'
;MILYDPRQPHGMHEFGIQIPVMDSRASETYARLTAHPELGPRAAEWHLREVREAGRREDLLRAHSCDYVQRLFSSALEAEIVRTFELIDVHGRYHRYDPAGATLPLTAMLDRILVRVGGTIQACRTALGSGFCFYFGGGMHHAQWDFGKGFCLLNDVVIALRKLQAGLLTESGHQPN
;
A
#
# COMPACT_ATOMS: atom_id res chain seq x y z
N MET A 1 14.28 -11.50 -4.62
CA MET A 1 13.39 -11.71 -3.44
C MET A 1 11.95 -11.45 -3.82
N ILE A 2 11.00 -12.08 -3.12
CA ILE A 2 9.54 -11.83 -3.23
C ILE A 2 9.01 -11.55 -1.83
N LEU A 3 8.35 -10.41 -1.65
CA LEU A 3 7.64 -10.08 -0.42
C LEU A 3 6.15 -10.39 -0.61
N TYR A 4 5.65 -11.35 0.15
CA TYR A 4 4.24 -11.71 0.20
C TYR A 4 3.84 -12.07 1.62
N ASP A 5 2.91 -11.30 2.19
CA ASP A 5 2.34 -11.57 3.51
C ASP A 5 0.86 -11.98 3.33
N PRO A 6 0.52 -13.26 3.49
CA PRO A 6 -0.85 -13.74 3.28
C PRO A 6 -1.85 -13.17 4.29
N ARG A 7 -1.39 -12.54 5.36
CA ARG A 7 -2.24 -11.87 6.36
C ARG A 7 -2.71 -10.50 5.89
N GLN A 8 -2.20 -10.01 4.73
CA GLN A 8 -2.54 -8.71 4.16
C GLN A 8 -3.54 -8.90 3.01
N PRO A 9 -4.86 -8.86 3.27
CA PRO A 9 -5.86 -9.01 2.22
C PRO A 9 -5.81 -7.82 1.26
N HIS A 10 -6.00 -8.10 -0.04
CA HIS A 10 -6.06 -7.09 -1.09
C HIS A 10 -7.50 -6.66 -1.37
N GLY A 11 -8.45 -7.53 -1.09
CA GLY A 11 -9.88 -7.29 -1.27
C GLY A 11 -10.37 -6.12 -0.42
N MET A 12 -11.39 -5.45 -0.92
CA MET A 12 -11.99 -4.27 -0.30
C MET A 12 -13.45 -4.49 0.09
N HIS A 13 -13.96 -5.70 -0.09
CA HIS A 13 -15.36 -6.05 0.17
C HIS A 13 -15.76 -5.88 1.64
N GLU A 14 -14.83 -6.10 2.59
CA GLU A 14 -15.07 -5.87 4.02
C GLU A 14 -15.40 -4.41 4.35
N PHE A 15 -14.98 -3.48 3.48
CA PHE A 15 -15.33 -2.06 3.56
C PHE A 15 -16.59 -1.70 2.75
N GLY A 16 -17.28 -2.68 2.19
CA GLY A 16 -18.41 -2.47 1.29
C GLY A 16 -18.03 -2.00 -0.12
N ILE A 17 -16.73 -1.99 -0.47
CA ILE A 17 -16.23 -1.50 -1.76
C ILE A 17 -16.25 -2.62 -2.79
N GLN A 18 -17.00 -2.41 -3.88
CA GLN A 18 -17.25 -3.37 -4.95
C GLN A 18 -16.31 -3.16 -6.15
N ILE A 19 -15.03 -2.98 -5.88
CA ILE A 19 -14.00 -2.90 -6.93
C ILE A 19 -13.43 -4.32 -7.13
N PRO A 20 -13.21 -4.80 -8.37
CA PRO A 20 -12.78 -6.15 -8.65
C PRO A 20 -11.27 -6.37 -8.35
N VAL A 21 -10.85 -6.04 -7.14
CA VAL A 21 -9.52 -6.40 -6.63
C VAL A 21 -9.65 -7.72 -5.89
N MET A 22 -9.07 -8.78 -6.46
CA MET A 22 -9.20 -10.13 -5.94
C MET A 22 -7.92 -10.57 -5.24
N ASP A 23 -8.05 -11.08 -4.02
CA ASP A 23 -6.95 -11.67 -3.24
C ASP A 23 -6.33 -12.87 -3.96
N SER A 24 -7.12 -13.62 -4.71
CA SER A 24 -6.69 -14.78 -5.49
C SER A 24 -5.54 -14.49 -6.45
N ARG A 25 -5.43 -13.27 -6.99
CA ARG A 25 -4.32 -12.90 -7.90
C ARG A 25 -2.95 -13.08 -7.24
N ALA A 26 -2.82 -12.68 -5.98
CA ALA A 26 -1.58 -12.81 -5.24
C ALA A 26 -1.42 -14.25 -4.68
N SER A 27 -2.45 -14.79 -4.04
CA SER A 27 -2.40 -16.10 -3.39
C SER A 27 -2.20 -17.24 -4.39
N GLU A 28 -2.86 -17.23 -5.55
CA GLU A 28 -2.65 -18.25 -6.57
C GLU A 28 -1.26 -18.16 -7.21
N THR A 29 -0.77 -16.94 -7.47
CA THR A 29 0.59 -16.77 -7.99
C THR A 29 1.61 -17.30 -6.98
N TYR A 30 1.45 -16.96 -5.70
CA TYR A 30 2.32 -17.45 -4.65
C TYR A 30 2.24 -18.98 -4.51
N ALA A 31 1.05 -19.56 -4.54
CA ALA A 31 0.85 -21.01 -4.50
C ALA A 31 1.56 -21.73 -5.66
N ARG A 32 1.50 -21.17 -6.88
CA ARG A 32 2.24 -21.71 -8.04
C ARG A 32 3.75 -21.63 -7.86
N LEU A 33 4.28 -20.53 -7.30
CA LEU A 33 5.71 -20.40 -7.02
C LEU A 33 6.19 -21.41 -5.99
N THR A 34 5.41 -21.63 -4.93
CA THR A 34 5.75 -22.59 -3.88
C THR A 34 5.56 -24.07 -4.31
N ALA A 35 4.68 -24.34 -5.26
CA ALA A 35 4.51 -25.66 -5.86
C ALA A 35 5.51 -25.95 -6.98
N HIS A 36 6.29 -24.98 -7.45
CA HIS A 36 7.26 -25.18 -8.51
C HIS A 36 8.39 -26.12 -8.05
N PRO A 37 8.77 -27.15 -8.85
CA PRO A 37 9.73 -28.17 -8.43
C PRO A 37 11.09 -27.64 -7.97
N GLU A 38 11.56 -26.57 -8.59
CA GLU A 38 12.87 -25.96 -8.29
C GLU A 38 12.75 -24.81 -7.27
N LEU A 39 11.68 -24.04 -7.28
CA LEU A 39 11.53 -22.85 -6.44
C LEU A 39 10.94 -23.21 -5.06
N GLY A 40 9.98 -24.12 -5.00
CA GLY A 40 9.30 -24.49 -3.76
C GLY A 40 10.24 -24.96 -2.65
N PRO A 41 11.14 -25.93 -2.89
CA PRO A 41 12.10 -26.37 -1.89
C PRO A 41 13.04 -25.25 -1.39
N ARG A 42 13.23 -24.23 -2.19
CA ARG A 42 14.10 -23.08 -1.91
C ARG A 42 13.32 -21.82 -1.45
N ALA A 43 12.05 -21.96 -1.05
CA ALA A 43 11.21 -20.82 -0.67
C ALA A 43 11.83 -19.95 0.44
N ALA A 44 12.58 -20.55 1.36
CA ALA A 44 13.29 -19.81 2.40
C ALA A 44 14.37 -18.84 1.87
N GLU A 45 14.87 -19.06 0.66
CA GLU A 45 15.91 -18.23 0.05
C GLU A 45 15.34 -16.99 -0.65
N TRP A 46 14.11 -17.05 -1.13
CA TRP A 46 13.53 -15.98 -1.96
C TRP A 46 12.26 -15.35 -1.36
N HIS A 47 11.61 -15.97 -0.38
CA HIS A 47 10.34 -15.48 0.17
C HIS A 47 10.52 -14.72 1.49
N LEU A 48 10.14 -13.46 1.49
CA LEU A 48 9.94 -12.63 2.68
C LEU A 48 8.47 -12.75 3.09
N ARG A 49 8.23 -13.35 4.25
CA ARG A 49 6.92 -13.84 4.69
C ARG A 49 6.02 -12.77 5.33
N GLU A 50 6.58 -11.61 5.65
CA GLU A 50 5.82 -10.58 6.37
C GLU A 50 6.29 -9.17 6.05
N VAL A 51 5.37 -8.24 6.13
CA VAL A 51 5.65 -6.82 6.21
C VAL A 51 5.96 -6.49 7.67
N ARG A 52 7.18 -6.04 7.95
CA ARG A 52 7.70 -5.85 9.32
C ARG A 52 7.21 -4.57 9.99
N GLU A 53 7.03 -3.51 9.22
CA GLU A 53 6.64 -2.20 9.73
C GLU A 53 5.63 -1.55 8.79
N ALA A 54 4.63 -0.88 9.35
CA ALA A 54 3.75 0.01 8.61
C ALA A 54 4.46 1.33 8.25
N GLY A 55 4.01 1.98 7.19
CA GLY A 55 4.38 3.36 6.89
C GLY A 55 3.94 4.29 8.02
N ARG A 56 4.77 5.28 8.36
CA ARG A 56 4.49 6.24 9.42
C ARG A 56 4.05 7.57 8.82
N ARG A 57 3.38 8.40 9.61
CA ARG A 57 2.94 9.74 9.19
C ARG A 57 4.08 10.57 8.59
N GLU A 58 5.27 10.50 9.19
CA GLU A 58 6.47 11.21 8.72
C GLU A 58 6.92 10.74 7.33
N ASP A 59 6.66 9.48 7.00
CA ASP A 59 6.98 8.94 5.69
C ASP A 59 6.04 9.51 4.61
N LEU A 60 4.76 9.70 4.94
CA LEU A 60 3.76 10.27 4.05
C LEU A 60 4.11 11.72 3.68
N LEU A 61 4.58 12.50 4.66
CA LEU A 61 5.00 13.90 4.47
C LEU A 61 6.17 14.07 3.50
N ARG A 62 6.86 12.99 3.13
CA ARG A 62 7.91 13.03 2.11
C ARG A 62 7.37 13.11 0.68
N ALA A 63 6.11 12.71 0.48
CA ALA A 63 5.50 12.61 -0.85
C ALA A 63 4.16 13.35 -0.96
N HIS A 64 3.56 13.73 0.15
CA HIS A 64 2.26 14.38 0.20
C HIS A 64 2.30 15.66 1.02
N SER A 65 1.40 16.60 0.71
CA SER A 65 1.27 17.87 1.42
C SER A 65 0.89 17.66 2.89
N CYS A 66 1.30 18.59 3.74
CA CYS A 66 0.96 18.60 5.16
C CYS A 66 -0.57 18.56 5.37
N ASP A 67 -1.30 19.37 4.60
CA ASP A 67 -2.76 19.49 4.69
C ASP A 67 -3.45 18.18 4.29
N TYR A 68 -2.97 17.51 3.23
CA TYR A 68 -3.52 16.23 2.84
C TYR A 68 -3.28 15.15 3.89
N VAL A 69 -2.04 15.04 4.37
CA VAL A 69 -1.71 14.08 5.44
C VAL A 69 -2.52 14.38 6.69
N GLN A 70 -2.73 15.66 7.06
CA GLN A 70 -3.57 16.00 8.21
C GLN A 70 -5.02 15.53 8.03
N ARG A 71 -5.61 15.68 6.83
CA ARG A 71 -6.97 15.19 6.55
C ARG A 71 -7.06 13.67 6.70
N LEU A 72 -6.04 12.91 6.29
CA LEU A 72 -6.01 11.46 6.43
C LEU A 72 -5.99 10.98 7.90
N PHE A 73 -5.51 11.80 8.82
CA PHE A 73 -5.48 11.49 10.26
C PHE A 73 -6.53 12.30 11.07
N SER A 74 -7.61 12.71 10.42
CA SER A 74 -8.70 13.46 11.03
C SER A 74 -10.06 12.86 10.69
N SER A 75 -11.13 13.49 11.14
CA SER A 75 -12.51 13.14 10.77
C SER A 75 -12.81 13.30 9.27
N ALA A 76 -11.91 13.91 8.48
CA ALA A 76 -12.05 14.03 7.04
C ALA A 76 -11.64 12.75 6.27
N LEU A 77 -11.04 11.75 6.93
CA LEU A 77 -10.52 10.54 6.28
C LEU A 77 -11.59 9.81 5.45
N GLU A 78 -12.81 9.66 5.98
CA GLU A 78 -13.88 8.98 5.27
C GLU A 78 -14.22 9.69 3.96
N ALA A 79 -14.32 11.01 3.97
CA ALA A 79 -14.58 11.80 2.77
C ALA A 79 -13.43 11.68 1.74
N GLU A 80 -12.16 11.62 2.20
CA GLU A 80 -11.02 11.37 1.33
C GLU A 80 -11.08 9.98 0.67
N ILE A 81 -11.50 8.95 1.40
CA ILE A 81 -11.67 7.59 0.86
C ILE A 81 -12.82 7.57 -0.14
N VAL A 82 -13.99 8.10 0.23
CA VAL A 82 -15.16 8.16 -0.67
C VAL A 82 -14.80 8.81 -1.99
N ARG A 83 -14.09 9.92 -1.97
CA ARG A 83 -13.64 10.65 -3.17
C ARG A 83 -12.62 9.84 -3.97
N THR A 84 -11.60 9.29 -3.31
CA THR A 84 -10.49 8.57 -3.96
C THR A 84 -10.96 7.30 -4.67
N PHE A 85 -11.93 6.61 -4.08
CA PHE A 85 -12.48 5.36 -4.59
C PHE A 85 -13.76 5.57 -5.41
N GLU A 86 -14.19 6.81 -5.59
CA GLU A 86 -15.38 7.18 -6.38
C GLU A 86 -16.64 6.43 -5.89
N LEU A 87 -16.81 6.36 -4.56
CA LEU A 87 -17.87 5.55 -3.94
C LEU A 87 -19.25 6.20 -4.02
N ILE A 88 -19.31 7.49 -4.35
CA ILE A 88 -20.55 8.25 -4.56
C ILE A 88 -20.43 8.97 -5.90
N ASP A 89 -21.47 8.83 -6.74
CA ASP A 89 -21.53 9.46 -8.06
C ASP A 89 -21.89 10.97 -7.96
N VAL A 90 -21.86 11.65 -9.12
CA VAL A 90 -22.18 13.07 -9.22
C VAL A 90 -23.62 13.44 -8.82
N HIS A 91 -24.50 12.45 -8.68
CA HIS A 91 -25.88 12.59 -8.26
C HIS A 91 -26.09 12.23 -6.78
N GLY A 92 -25.00 11.98 -6.03
CA GLY A 92 -25.05 11.60 -4.62
C GLY A 92 -25.49 10.15 -4.35
N ARG A 93 -25.46 9.28 -5.36
CA ARG A 93 -25.85 7.86 -5.23
C ARG A 93 -24.61 7.01 -5.01
N TYR A 94 -24.76 5.94 -4.26
CA TYR A 94 -23.71 4.94 -4.09
C TYR A 94 -23.29 4.35 -5.44
N HIS A 95 -22.00 4.37 -5.68
CA HIS A 95 -21.36 3.81 -6.86
C HIS A 95 -20.20 2.91 -6.41
N ARG A 96 -20.26 1.64 -6.81
CA ARG A 96 -19.27 0.63 -6.35
C ARG A 96 -19.16 0.51 -4.82
N TYR A 97 -20.24 0.83 -4.10
CA TYR A 97 -20.25 0.87 -2.66
C TYR A 97 -21.56 0.37 -2.08
N ASP A 98 -21.45 -0.63 -1.20
CA ASP A 98 -22.56 -1.17 -0.42
C ASP A 98 -22.23 -1.06 1.08
N PRO A 99 -22.59 0.05 1.72
CA PRO A 99 -22.32 0.22 3.15
C PRO A 99 -23.07 -0.79 4.03
N ALA A 100 -24.19 -1.35 3.57
CA ALA A 100 -24.94 -2.34 4.34
C ALA A 100 -24.22 -3.70 4.36
N GLY A 101 -23.42 -4.01 3.35
CA GLY A 101 -22.56 -5.20 3.29
C GLY A 101 -21.21 -5.02 3.95
N ALA A 102 -20.86 -3.82 4.42
CA ALA A 102 -19.58 -3.57 5.05
C ALA A 102 -19.51 -4.21 6.45
N THR A 103 -18.39 -4.89 6.74
CA THR A 103 -18.07 -5.47 8.06
C THR A 103 -17.04 -4.64 8.82
N LEU A 104 -16.36 -3.74 8.11
CA LEU A 104 -15.37 -2.80 8.68
C LEU A 104 -15.73 -1.36 8.26
N PRO A 105 -15.47 -0.37 9.14
CA PRO A 105 -15.63 1.03 8.77
C PRO A 105 -14.61 1.44 7.69
N LEU A 106 -14.99 2.33 6.78
CA LEU A 106 -14.10 2.83 5.72
C LEU A 106 -12.78 3.38 6.29
N THR A 107 -12.83 4.03 7.44
CA THR A 107 -11.65 4.62 8.08
C THR A 107 -10.57 3.60 8.45
N ALA A 108 -10.94 2.35 8.73
CA ALA A 108 -9.97 1.27 9.00
C ALA A 108 -9.14 0.89 7.75
N MET A 109 -9.52 1.38 6.58
CA MET A 109 -8.73 1.18 5.36
C MET A 109 -7.36 1.86 5.43
N LEU A 110 -7.23 2.99 6.13
CA LEU A 110 -5.95 3.70 6.25
C LEU A 110 -4.87 2.79 6.86
N ASP A 111 -5.20 2.03 7.90
CA ASP A 111 -4.26 1.12 8.55
C ASP A 111 -3.73 0.07 7.58
N ARG A 112 -4.60 -0.52 6.75
CA ARG A 112 -4.18 -1.47 5.70
C ARG A 112 -3.28 -0.81 4.66
N ILE A 113 -3.60 0.41 4.26
CA ILE A 113 -2.80 1.16 3.29
C ILE A 113 -1.43 1.50 3.88
N LEU A 114 -1.34 1.87 5.16
CA LEU A 114 -0.06 2.13 5.82
C LEU A 114 0.83 0.88 5.86
N VAL A 115 0.26 -0.30 6.10
CA VAL A 115 1.02 -1.57 6.01
C VAL A 115 1.54 -1.80 4.58
N ARG A 116 0.75 -1.51 3.54
CA ARG A 116 1.20 -1.61 2.14
C ARG A 116 2.33 -0.64 1.83
N VAL A 117 2.26 0.60 2.33
CA VAL A 117 3.36 1.57 2.23
C VAL A 117 4.63 1.02 2.87
N GLY A 118 4.51 0.44 4.07
CA GLY A 118 5.63 -0.22 4.76
C GLY A 118 6.24 -1.36 3.96
N GLY A 119 5.40 -2.19 3.34
CA GLY A 119 5.82 -3.28 2.46
C GLY A 119 6.60 -2.79 1.24
N THR A 120 6.16 -1.69 0.60
CA THR A 120 6.88 -1.08 -0.52
C THR A 120 8.24 -0.54 -0.07
N ILE A 121 8.32 0.12 1.08
CA ILE A 121 9.59 0.58 1.66
C ILE A 121 10.53 -0.61 1.94
N GLN A 122 10.00 -1.69 2.53
CA GLN A 122 10.76 -2.91 2.81
C GLN A 122 11.27 -3.57 1.52
N ALA A 123 10.40 -3.69 0.49
CA ALA A 123 10.77 -4.26 -0.80
C ALA A 123 11.88 -3.45 -1.48
N CYS A 124 11.78 -2.12 -1.47
CA CYS A 124 12.81 -1.25 -2.03
C CYS A 124 14.16 -1.39 -1.29
N ARG A 125 14.16 -1.42 0.06
CA ARG A 125 15.38 -1.70 0.84
C ARG A 125 15.99 -3.05 0.51
N THR A 126 15.15 -4.08 0.40
CA THR A 126 15.60 -5.42 0.02
C THR A 126 16.23 -5.42 -1.37
N ALA A 127 15.61 -4.72 -2.33
CA ALA A 127 16.12 -4.64 -3.69
C ALA A 127 17.49 -3.95 -3.78
N LEU A 128 17.76 -2.95 -2.93
CA LEU A 128 19.10 -2.32 -2.85
C LEU A 128 20.20 -3.32 -2.46
N GLY A 129 19.91 -4.28 -1.59
CA GLY A 129 20.87 -5.29 -1.17
C GLY A 129 20.92 -6.54 -2.05
N SER A 130 19.76 -6.94 -2.63
CA SER A 130 19.63 -8.21 -3.39
C SER A 130 19.48 -8.01 -4.91
N GLY A 131 19.52 -6.77 -5.39
CA GLY A 131 19.33 -6.42 -6.81
C GLY A 131 17.88 -6.41 -7.27
N PHE A 132 16.99 -7.15 -6.62
CA PHE A 132 15.57 -7.25 -7.00
C PHE A 132 14.69 -7.67 -5.83
N CYS A 133 13.51 -7.06 -5.72
CA CYS A 133 12.43 -7.53 -4.84
C CYS A 133 11.07 -7.22 -5.46
N PHE A 134 10.23 -8.23 -5.62
CA PHE A 134 8.84 -8.08 -6.04
C PHE A 134 7.93 -8.09 -4.81
N TYR A 135 7.04 -7.09 -4.70
CA TYR A 135 6.06 -7.01 -3.63
C TYR A 135 4.64 -7.11 -4.18
N PHE A 136 3.84 -8.04 -3.65
CA PHE A 136 2.46 -8.25 -4.10
C PHE A 136 1.47 -7.18 -3.63
N GLY A 137 1.80 -6.41 -2.60
CA GLY A 137 0.84 -5.49 -1.96
C GLY A 137 0.96 -4.02 -2.34
N GLY A 138 2.02 -3.62 -3.06
CA GLY A 138 2.33 -2.23 -3.40
C GLY A 138 1.82 -1.77 -4.76
N GLY A 139 2.34 -0.63 -5.23
CA GLY A 139 2.08 -0.09 -6.56
C GLY A 139 0.97 0.95 -6.62
N MET A 140 0.67 1.62 -5.53
CA MET A 140 -0.29 2.73 -5.47
C MET A 140 0.34 4.00 -6.02
N HIS A 141 0.26 4.23 -7.34
CA HIS A 141 0.99 5.29 -8.03
C HIS A 141 0.12 6.46 -8.53
N HIS A 142 -1.21 6.37 -8.40
CA HIS A 142 -2.11 7.40 -8.91
C HIS A 142 -2.33 8.57 -7.95
N ALA A 143 -2.10 8.40 -6.65
CA ALA A 143 -2.25 9.48 -5.68
C ALA A 143 -1.33 10.65 -6.00
N GLN A 144 -1.87 11.86 -5.89
CA GLN A 144 -1.20 13.11 -6.17
C GLN A 144 -0.61 13.73 -4.90
N TRP A 145 0.01 14.91 -5.01
CA TRP A 145 0.62 15.61 -3.90
C TRP A 145 -0.35 15.91 -2.75
N ASP A 146 -1.58 16.33 -3.06
CA ASP A 146 -2.56 16.86 -2.11
C ASP A 146 -3.91 16.14 -2.13
N PHE A 147 -4.06 15.06 -2.89
CA PHE A 147 -5.26 14.22 -2.94
C PHE A 147 -5.02 12.80 -3.44
N GLY A 148 -5.90 11.88 -3.02
CA GLY A 148 -5.96 10.53 -3.56
C GLY A 148 -6.69 10.49 -4.91
N LYS A 149 -6.29 9.57 -5.80
CA LYS A 149 -6.87 9.37 -7.13
C LYS A 149 -6.72 7.92 -7.57
N GLY A 150 -7.60 7.47 -8.47
CA GLY A 150 -7.48 6.18 -9.16
C GLY A 150 -7.36 5.01 -8.17
N PHE A 151 -8.17 5.01 -7.12
CA PHE A 151 -8.18 4.01 -6.05
C PHE A 151 -6.88 3.94 -5.22
N CYS A 152 -6.04 4.96 -5.32
CA CYS A 152 -4.81 5.10 -4.54
C CYS A 152 -4.95 6.28 -3.57
N LEU A 153 -5.06 6.00 -2.28
CA LEU A 153 -5.10 7.03 -1.24
C LEU A 153 -3.72 7.64 -1.02
N LEU A 154 -2.66 6.85 -1.13
CA LEU A 154 -1.26 7.26 -0.97
C LEU A 154 -0.44 6.82 -2.17
N ASN A 155 0.66 7.51 -2.45
CA ASN A 155 1.66 7.11 -3.45
C ASN A 155 2.82 6.39 -2.75
N ASP A 156 2.69 5.10 -2.55
CA ASP A 156 3.66 4.27 -1.83
C ASP A 156 5.02 4.21 -2.52
N VAL A 157 5.03 4.31 -3.85
CA VAL A 157 6.27 4.30 -4.64
C VAL A 157 7.10 5.56 -4.36
N VAL A 158 6.48 6.75 -4.43
CA VAL A 158 7.18 8.01 -4.16
C VAL A 158 7.58 8.10 -2.70
N ILE A 159 6.73 7.67 -1.76
CA ILE A 159 7.04 7.61 -0.32
C ILE A 159 8.30 6.76 -0.09
N ALA A 160 8.34 5.55 -0.65
CA ALA A 160 9.46 4.63 -0.49
C ALA A 160 10.75 5.22 -1.07
N LEU A 161 10.72 5.76 -2.28
CA LEU A 161 11.88 6.38 -2.91
C LEU A 161 12.43 7.54 -2.09
N ARG A 162 11.56 8.45 -1.64
CA ARG A 162 11.97 9.61 -0.83
C ARG A 162 12.54 9.19 0.53
N LYS A 163 11.95 8.16 1.16
CA LYS A 163 12.47 7.63 2.43
C LYS A 163 13.86 7.03 2.26
N LEU A 164 14.11 6.28 1.18
CA LEU A 164 15.43 5.71 0.90
C LEU A 164 16.46 6.78 0.57
N GLN A 165 16.10 7.77 -0.25
CA GLN A 165 17.00 8.90 -0.54
C GLN A 165 17.45 9.62 0.74
N ALA A 166 16.52 9.88 1.66
CA ALA A 166 16.87 10.52 2.93
C ALA A 166 17.80 9.64 3.80
N GLY A 167 17.61 8.31 3.80
CA GLY A 167 18.51 7.39 4.51
C GLY A 167 19.91 7.38 3.93
N LEU A 168 20.06 7.31 2.61
CA LEU A 168 21.35 7.31 1.93
C LEU A 168 22.11 8.63 2.13
N LEU A 169 21.43 9.78 2.18
CA LEU A 169 22.04 11.08 2.44
C LEU A 169 22.58 11.19 3.86
N THR A 170 21.88 10.61 4.84
CA THR A 170 22.37 10.61 6.24
C THR A 170 23.59 9.71 6.43
N GLU A 171 23.66 8.58 5.74
CA GLU A 171 24.82 7.67 5.77
C GLU A 171 26.05 8.25 5.06
N SER A 172 25.86 9.07 4.03
CA SER A 172 26.94 9.73 3.27
C SER A 172 27.43 11.05 3.88
N GLY A 173 26.88 11.49 5.01
CA GLY A 173 27.29 12.71 5.70
C GLY A 173 26.89 14.03 5.00
N HIS A 174 26.06 13.97 3.98
CA HIS A 174 25.50 15.15 3.31
C HIS A 174 24.22 15.59 4.04
N GLN A 175 24.30 16.73 4.75
CA GLN A 175 23.09 17.43 5.19
C GLN A 175 22.47 18.14 3.97
N PRO A 176 21.16 18.00 3.73
CA PRO A 176 20.50 18.83 2.71
C PRO A 176 20.49 20.28 3.18
N ASN A 177 20.96 21.16 2.33
CA ASN A 177 20.80 22.61 2.48
C ASN A 177 19.33 23.02 2.40
#